data_9eccc876293f0ceb2a9b9637a3fc6057
#
_entry.id   9eccc876293f0ceb2a9b9637a3fc6057
#
_cell.length_a   1.000
_cell.length_b   1.000
_cell.length_c   1.000
_cell.angle_alpha   90.00
_cell.angle_beta   90.00
_cell.angle_gamma   90.00
#
_symmetry.space_group_name_H-M   'P 1'
#
loop_
_entity.id
_entity.type
_entity.pdbx_description
1 polymer ?
#
loop_
_entity_poly.entity_id
_entity_poly.type
_entity_poly.pdbx_seq_one_letter_code
_entity_poly.pdbx_strand_id
1 'polypeptide(L)'
;MLKTWLALSVLLVAAWGMPAAAPAYEVVPVPDGGNLTGSVRFAGAPPRLDPLPVRKNQDVCGQSVPNEALVLGPDRGVRGSVVLIEGVARGKKAEGELVLDNARCLFVPHVSALMAGAPAKIKSSDPVLHNAHGILGGKTIFNSALSTKGRVVDISAKLKQPGVVKTLCDAHTHMSAWIVAHDSPYFAVTDDKGNFRIDGIPPGKYRVTMWHEGFAPKGVDKDGRPVYEDWRLTKELTVPRGGSAALDFELK
;
A
#
# COMPACT_ATOMS: atom_id res chain seq x y z
N MET A 1 63.54 35.18 -28.51
CA MET A 1 63.00 33.83 -28.80
C MET A 1 61.99 33.47 -27.70
N LEU A 2 60.73 33.69 -27.95
CA LEU A 2 59.67 33.47 -26.96
C LEU A 2 59.01 32.11 -27.29
N LYS A 3 59.10 31.11 -26.37
CA LYS A 3 58.47 29.81 -26.54
C LYS A 3 57.09 29.86 -25.88
N THR A 4 56.07 29.86 -26.69
CA THR A 4 54.67 29.71 -26.27
C THR A 4 54.32 28.24 -26.02
N TRP A 5 53.95 27.90 -24.78
CA TRP A 5 53.42 26.57 -24.43
C TRP A 5 51.88 26.62 -24.57
N LEU A 6 51.37 25.84 -25.53
CA LEU A 6 49.91 25.59 -25.59
C LEU A 6 49.57 24.45 -24.57
N ALA A 7 48.79 24.82 -23.56
CA ALA A 7 48.18 23.84 -22.66
C ALA A 7 46.92 23.28 -23.29
N LEU A 8 46.94 21.97 -23.57
CA LEU A 8 45.79 21.21 -24.09
C LEU A 8 44.92 20.79 -22.90
N SER A 9 43.79 21.47 -22.67
CA SER A 9 42.82 21.10 -21.63
C SER A 9 41.93 19.95 -22.15
N VAL A 10 42.11 18.75 -21.61
CA VAL A 10 41.22 17.61 -21.87
C VAL A 10 39.99 17.74 -20.98
N LEU A 11 38.84 18.05 -21.57
CA LEU A 11 37.55 18.01 -20.91
C LEU A 11 37.12 16.54 -20.76
N LEU A 12 37.20 15.99 -19.54
CA LEU A 12 36.58 14.73 -19.17
C LEU A 12 35.06 14.93 -19.04
N VAL A 13 34.31 14.49 -20.05
CA VAL A 13 32.84 14.41 -19.97
C VAL A 13 32.50 13.17 -19.14
N ALA A 14 32.12 13.37 -17.88
CA ALA A 14 31.56 12.30 -17.05
C ALA A 14 30.18 11.92 -17.62
N ALA A 15 30.09 10.77 -18.25
CA ALA A 15 28.81 10.17 -18.64
C ALA A 15 28.06 9.73 -17.39
N TRP A 16 27.09 10.54 -16.97
CA TRP A 16 26.13 10.14 -15.93
C TRP A 16 25.22 9.07 -16.54
N GLY A 17 25.49 7.80 -16.16
CA GLY A 17 24.60 6.70 -16.50
C GLY A 17 23.23 6.93 -15.89
N MET A 18 22.21 7.13 -16.72
CA MET A 18 20.82 7.11 -16.28
C MET A 18 20.53 5.74 -15.69
N PRO A 19 19.90 5.66 -14.50
CA PRO A 19 19.45 4.37 -13.98
C PRO A 19 18.51 3.74 -15.00
N ALA A 20 18.83 2.51 -15.43
CA ALA A 20 17.95 1.76 -16.31
C ALA A 20 16.58 1.60 -15.65
N ALA A 21 15.52 1.96 -16.36
CA ALA A 21 14.16 1.69 -15.88
C ALA A 21 14.02 0.19 -15.63
N ALA A 22 13.47 -0.19 -14.48
CA ALA A 22 13.16 -1.58 -14.20
C ALA A 22 12.28 -2.13 -15.34
N PRO A 23 12.55 -3.36 -15.84
CA PRO A 23 11.74 -3.93 -16.91
C PRO A 23 10.27 -4.02 -16.47
N ALA A 24 9.35 -3.70 -17.38
CA ALA A 24 7.92 -3.85 -17.12
C ALA A 24 7.60 -5.33 -16.85
N TYR A 25 6.65 -5.57 -15.94
CA TYR A 25 6.17 -6.92 -15.64
C TYR A 25 5.62 -7.61 -16.89
N GLU A 26 6.06 -8.85 -17.15
CA GLU A 26 5.65 -9.66 -18.30
C GLU A 26 4.59 -10.69 -17.89
N VAL A 27 3.45 -10.71 -18.60
CA VAL A 27 2.39 -11.70 -18.37
C VAL A 27 2.72 -12.99 -19.13
N VAL A 28 2.92 -14.09 -18.39
CA VAL A 28 3.20 -15.43 -18.93
C VAL A 28 2.41 -16.50 -18.16
N PRO A 29 2.10 -17.66 -18.76
CA PRO A 29 1.56 -18.79 -18.03
C PRO A 29 2.53 -19.28 -16.94
N VAL A 30 1.99 -19.68 -15.79
CA VAL A 30 2.77 -20.24 -14.66
C VAL A 30 2.22 -21.64 -14.31
N PRO A 31 2.41 -22.66 -15.18
CA PRO A 31 1.82 -23.99 -15.00
C PRO A 31 2.30 -24.70 -13.74
N ASP A 32 3.53 -24.40 -13.31
CA ASP A 32 4.15 -24.98 -12.13
C ASP A 32 4.19 -23.99 -10.95
N GLY A 33 3.26 -23.03 -10.93
CA GLY A 33 3.18 -22.03 -9.88
C GLY A 33 2.96 -22.64 -8.51
N GLY A 34 3.72 -22.18 -7.53
CA GLY A 34 3.52 -22.55 -6.13
C GLY A 34 2.64 -21.55 -5.40
N ASN A 35 2.35 -21.85 -4.14
CA ASN A 35 1.51 -21.03 -3.28
C ASN A 35 2.28 -20.62 -2.02
N LEU A 36 1.99 -19.44 -1.51
CA LEU A 36 2.42 -18.97 -0.21
C LEU A 36 1.20 -18.75 0.67
N THR A 37 1.23 -19.33 1.88
CA THR A 37 0.25 -19.07 2.93
C THR A 37 0.96 -18.64 4.20
N GLY A 38 0.26 -17.94 5.08
CA GLY A 38 0.81 -17.54 6.36
C GLY A 38 -0.12 -16.64 7.15
N SER A 39 0.42 -16.11 8.24
CA SER A 39 -0.30 -15.20 9.12
C SER A 39 0.57 -14.03 9.56
N VAL A 40 -0.07 -12.92 9.89
CA VAL A 40 0.52 -11.80 10.63
C VAL A 40 -0.15 -11.73 11.99
N ARG A 41 0.63 -11.82 13.06
CA ARG A 41 0.12 -11.84 14.44
C ARG A 41 0.76 -10.75 15.27
N PHE A 42 0.02 -10.28 16.27
CA PHE A 42 0.52 -9.32 17.23
C PHE A 42 1.07 -10.03 18.47
N ALA A 43 2.32 -9.77 18.84
CA ALA A 43 2.94 -10.27 20.05
C ALA A 43 2.85 -9.25 21.20
N GLY A 44 2.78 -9.75 22.42
CA GLY A 44 2.72 -8.89 23.61
C GLY A 44 1.35 -8.29 23.90
N ALA A 45 1.28 -7.25 24.72
CA ALA A 45 0.04 -6.54 25.03
C ALA A 45 -0.26 -5.51 23.94
N PRO A 46 -1.44 -5.55 23.29
CA PRO A 46 -1.75 -4.57 22.26
C PRO A 46 -1.93 -3.18 22.87
N PRO A 47 -1.49 -2.11 22.18
CA PRO A 47 -1.76 -0.75 22.61
C PRO A 47 -3.27 -0.48 22.52
N ARG A 48 -3.77 0.34 23.44
CA ARG A 48 -5.11 0.88 23.33
C ARG A 48 -5.09 2.04 22.35
N LEU A 49 -5.87 1.94 21.29
CA LEU A 49 -6.10 3.04 20.36
C LEU A 49 -7.47 3.66 20.66
N ASP A 50 -7.48 4.94 21.01
CA ASP A 50 -8.72 5.66 21.22
C ASP A 50 -9.47 5.90 19.90
N PRO A 51 -10.82 5.90 19.90
CA PRO A 51 -11.60 6.28 18.74
C PRO A 51 -11.23 7.67 18.24
N LEU A 52 -11.30 7.88 16.94
CA LEU A 52 -11.00 9.16 16.31
C LEU A 52 -12.20 10.09 16.38
N PRO A 53 -12.06 11.35 16.88
CA PRO A 53 -13.18 12.28 16.98
C PRO A 53 -13.61 12.76 15.60
N VAL A 54 -14.90 12.76 15.36
CA VAL A 54 -15.54 13.37 14.18
C VAL A 54 -15.78 14.85 14.44
N ARG A 55 -15.26 15.72 13.56
CA ARG A 55 -15.36 17.18 13.74
C ARG A 55 -16.42 17.85 12.86
N LYS A 56 -16.89 17.17 11.80
CA LYS A 56 -17.87 17.67 10.83
C LYS A 56 -18.89 16.60 10.51
N ASN A 57 -20.11 17.01 10.17
CA ASN A 57 -21.24 16.14 9.81
C ASN A 57 -21.53 15.07 10.86
N GLN A 58 -21.52 15.46 12.14
CA GLN A 58 -21.75 14.53 13.27
C GLN A 58 -23.15 13.93 13.26
N ASP A 59 -24.11 14.60 12.66
CA ASP A 59 -25.47 14.12 12.38
C ASP A 59 -25.51 12.87 11.48
N VAL A 60 -24.53 12.73 10.59
CA VAL A 60 -24.38 11.59 9.68
C VAL A 60 -23.29 10.62 10.13
N CYS A 61 -22.15 11.15 10.57
CA CYS A 61 -20.94 10.39 10.86
C CYS A 61 -20.81 9.94 12.32
N GLY A 62 -21.68 10.44 13.22
CA GLY A 62 -21.55 10.21 14.66
C GLY A 62 -20.50 11.10 15.31
N GLN A 63 -20.25 10.90 16.61
CA GLN A 63 -19.29 11.70 17.40
C GLN A 63 -17.83 11.21 17.23
N SER A 64 -17.67 9.93 16.96
CA SER A 64 -16.36 9.29 16.78
C SER A 64 -16.46 8.07 15.89
N VAL A 65 -15.34 7.66 15.32
CA VAL A 65 -15.20 6.43 14.53
C VAL A 65 -14.09 5.55 15.10
N PRO A 66 -14.11 4.24 14.84
CA PRO A 66 -13.01 3.36 15.25
C PRO A 66 -11.67 3.84 14.69
N ASN A 67 -10.60 3.70 15.47
CA ASN A 67 -9.25 3.86 14.99
C ASN A 67 -8.79 2.52 14.39
N GLU A 68 -8.67 2.46 13.06
CA GLU A 68 -8.35 1.23 12.33
C GLU A 68 -6.84 0.99 12.17
N ALA A 69 -5.98 1.83 12.80
CA ALA A 69 -4.54 1.69 12.69
C ALA A 69 -4.00 0.35 13.25
N LEU A 70 -4.73 -0.31 14.16
CA LEU A 70 -4.47 -1.70 14.57
C LEU A 70 -5.80 -2.39 14.83
N VAL A 71 -6.14 -3.36 13.98
CA VAL A 71 -7.34 -4.20 14.17
C VAL A 71 -6.90 -5.63 14.40
N LEU A 72 -7.20 -6.14 15.58
CA LEU A 72 -6.86 -7.50 15.97
C LEU A 72 -8.10 -8.39 15.93
N GLY A 73 -7.99 -9.49 15.22
CA GLY A 73 -8.96 -10.57 15.19
C GLY A 73 -8.67 -11.68 16.21
N PRO A 74 -9.29 -12.86 16.03
CA PRO A 74 -9.00 -14.05 16.83
C PRO A 74 -7.50 -14.37 16.81
N ASP A 75 -7.01 -14.97 17.89
CA ASP A 75 -5.61 -15.37 18.07
C ASP A 75 -4.61 -14.25 17.77
N ARG A 76 -5.03 -12.99 17.99
CA ARG A 76 -4.24 -11.77 17.70
C ARG A 76 -3.81 -11.63 16.25
N GLY A 77 -4.57 -12.16 15.32
CA GLY A 77 -4.36 -11.95 13.89
C GLY A 77 -4.47 -10.46 13.54
N VAL A 78 -3.50 -9.93 12.82
CA VAL A 78 -3.48 -8.51 12.42
C VAL A 78 -4.15 -8.35 11.05
N ARG A 79 -5.31 -7.66 11.01
CA ARG A 79 -6.00 -7.31 9.77
C ARG A 79 -5.28 -6.16 9.07
N GLY A 80 -5.30 -6.16 7.73
CA GLY A 80 -4.84 -5.03 6.94
C GLY A 80 -3.31 -4.93 6.79
N SER A 81 -2.54 -5.97 7.15
CA SER A 81 -1.15 -6.05 6.74
C SER A 81 -1.05 -6.45 5.28
N VAL A 82 -0.12 -5.88 4.53
CA VAL A 82 0.11 -6.21 3.11
C VAL A 82 1.37 -7.03 2.98
N VAL A 83 1.25 -8.22 2.39
CA VAL A 83 2.38 -9.11 2.12
C VAL A 83 2.70 -9.06 0.63
N LEU A 84 3.96 -8.76 0.29
CA LEU A 84 4.45 -8.51 -1.06
C LEU A 84 5.58 -9.49 -1.39
N ILE A 85 5.53 -10.12 -2.56
CA ILE A 85 6.66 -10.91 -3.09
C ILE A 85 7.44 -10.01 -4.05
N GLU A 86 8.66 -9.66 -3.66
CA GLU A 86 9.48 -8.71 -4.40
C GLU A 86 10.25 -9.36 -5.56
N GLY A 87 10.46 -8.58 -6.64
CA GLY A 87 11.34 -8.97 -7.74
C GLY A 87 10.75 -10.00 -8.71
N VAL A 88 9.45 -10.23 -8.70
CA VAL A 88 8.79 -11.10 -9.69
C VAL A 88 8.59 -10.32 -10.98
N ALA A 89 9.49 -10.50 -11.96
CA ALA A 89 9.44 -9.77 -13.22
C ALA A 89 8.43 -10.33 -14.24
N ARG A 90 7.96 -11.56 -14.08
CA ARG A 90 7.03 -12.22 -15.00
C ARG A 90 6.18 -13.27 -14.32
N GLY A 91 4.96 -13.50 -14.83
CA GLY A 91 4.04 -14.47 -14.26
C GLY A 91 2.58 -14.20 -14.61
N LYS A 92 1.65 -14.55 -13.71
CA LYS A 92 0.21 -14.45 -13.95
C LYS A 92 -0.26 -13.02 -14.23
N LYS A 93 -1.36 -12.89 -14.95
CA LYS A 93 -2.04 -11.60 -15.14
C LYS A 93 -2.60 -11.09 -13.81
N ALA A 94 -2.54 -9.79 -13.58
CA ALA A 94 -3.27 -9.15 -12.50
C ALA A 94 -4.77 -9.23 -12.77
N GLU A 95 -5.55 -9.50 -11.72
CA GLU A 95 -7.00 -9.58 -11.78
C GLU A 95 -7.64 -8.62 -10.78
N GLY A 96 -8.91 -8.29 -11.03
CA GLY A 96 -9.71 -7.45 -10.15
C GLY A 96 -9.55 -5.95 -10.38
N GLU A 97 -10.38 -5.21 -9.68
CA GLU A 97 -10.41 -3.74 -9.64
C GLU A 97 -10.41 -3.31 -8.16
N LEU A 98 -9.63 -2.31 -7.83
CA LEU A 98 -9.71 -1.67 -6.53
C LEU A 98 -10.90 -0.71 -6.51
N VAL A 99 -11.77 -0.85 -5.51
CA VAL A 99 -12.81 0.13 -5.22
C VAL A 99 -12.63 0.61 -3.79
N LEU A 100 -12.25 1.88 -3.62
CA LEU A 100 -12.19 2.55 -2.33
C LEU A 100 -13.48 3.35 -2.12
N ASP A 101 -14.29 2.94 -1.15
CA ASP A 101 -15.60 3.55 -0.87
C ASP A 101 -15.53 4.48 0.34
N ASN A 102 -16.09 5.67 0.22
CA ASN A 102 -16.43 6.51 1.37
C ASN A 102 -17.79 6.05 1.90
N ALA A 103 -17.78 5.24 2.93
CA ALA A 103 -18.96 4.64 3.51
C ALA A 103 -18.93 4.70 5.03
N ARG A 104 -20.02 5.17 5.64
CA ARG A 104 -20.13 5.38 7.10
C ARG A 104 -19.03 6.30 7.64
N CYS A 105 -18.67 7.31 6.80
CA CYS A 105 -17.61 8.27 7.09
C CYS A 105 -16.24 7.63 7.38
N LEU A 106 -15.95 6.53 6.69
CA LEU A 106 -14.67 5.84 6.64
C LEU A 106 -14.30 5.58 5.18
N PHE A 107 -13.03 5.36 4.90
CA PHE A 107 -12.62 4.71 3.66
C PHE A 107 -12.68 3.19 3.83
N VAL A 108 -13.38 2.51 2.95
CA VAL A 108 -13.57 1.05 2.99
C VAL A 108 -13.10 0.43 1.66
N PRO A 109 -12.15 -0.51 1.68
CA PRO A 109 -11.41 -0.99 2.84
C PRO A 109 -10.38 0.05 3.35
N HIS A 110 -10.00 -0.01 4.62
CA HIS A 110 -8.97 0.85 5.20
C HIS A 110 -7.58 0.61 4.57
N VAL A 111 -7.23 -0.65 4.34
CA VAL A 111 -6.00 -1.04 3.61
C VAL A 111 -6.36 -1.87 2.39
N SER A 112 -5.75 -1.54 1.27
CA SER A 112 -5.91 -2.25 0.00
C SER A 112 -4.59 -2.38 -0.73
N ALA A 113 -4.51 -3.34 -1.65
CA ALA A 113 -3.36 -3.52 -2.52
C ALA A 113 -3.80 -3.77 -3.96
N LEU A 114 -2.98 -3.33 -4.92
CA LEU A 114 -3.20 -3.57 -6.34
C LEU A 114 -1.86 -3.67 -7.08
N MET A 115 -1.86 -4.26 -8.25
CA MET A 115 -0.72 -4.10 -9.17
C MET A 115 -0.72 -2.67 -9.72
N ALA A 116 0.44 -2.02 -9.75
CA ALA A 116 0.57 -0.67 -10.28
C ALA A 116 0.02 -0.59 -11.71
N GLY A 117 -0.88 0.38 -11.94
CA GLY A 117 -1.59 0.55 -13.22
C GLY A 117 -2.84 -0.33 -13.40
N ALA A 118 -3.18 -1.20 -12.45
CA ALA A 118 -4.44 -1.94 -12.46
C ALA A 118 -5.66 -0.99 -12.28
N PRO A 119 -6.87 -1.42 -12.69
CA PRO A 119 -8.08 -0.62 -12.52
C PRO A 119 -8.31 -0.25 -11.05
N ALA A 120 -8.62 1.03 -10.81
CA ALA A 120 -8.89 1.54 -9.48
C ALA A 120 -9.89 2.70 -9.50
N LYS A 121 -10.88 2.64 -8.62
CA LYS A 121 -11.93 3.66 -8.48
C LYS A 121 -12.10 4.08 -7.04
N ILE A 122 -12.54 5.31 -6.87
CA ILE A 122 -13.04 5.82 -5.60
C ILE A 122 -14.52 6.11 -5.78
N LYS A 123 -15.34 5.78 -4.79
CA LYS A 123 -16.78 6.12 -4.80
C LYS A 123 -17.20 6.68 -3.45
N SER A 124 -18.40 7.25 -3.40
CA SER A 124 -19.04 7.67 -2.16
C SER A 124 -20.41 7.03 -2.02
N SER A 125 -20.61 6.31 -0.92
CA SER A 125 -21.90 5.76 -0.49
C SER A 125 -22.59 6.63 0.58
N ASP A 126 -21.90 7.64 1.09
CA ASP A 126 -22.42 8.58 2.10
C ASP A 126 -23.15 9.77 1.47
N PRO A 127 -24.11 10.37 2.19
CA PRO A 127 -24.88 11.53 1.72
C PRO A 127 -24.18 12.87 1.95
N VAL A 128 -22.91 12.87 2.40
CA VAL A 128 -22.12 14.08 2.71
C VAL A 128 -20.93 14.21 1.78
N LEU A 129 -20.39 15.42 1.67
CA LEU A 129 -19.18 15.67 0.88
C LEU A 129 -17.97 14.97 1.50
N HIS A 130 -17.32 14.15 0.72
CA HIS A 130 -15.97 13.64 0.95
C HIS A 130 -15.01 14.11 -0.15
N ASN A 131 -13.73 13.93 0.06
CA ASN A 131 -12.72 13.89 -1.00
C ASN A 131 -11.75 12.75 -0.71
N ALA A 132 -11.07 12.31 -1.73
CA ALA A 132 -9.95 11.38 -1.58
C ALA A 132 -8.69 12.06 -2.10
N HIS A 133 -7.75 12.29 -1.19
CA HIS A 133 -6.48 12.96 -1.41
C HIS A 133 -5.35 11.94 -1.26
N GLY A 134 -4.86 11.43 -2.38
CA GLY A 134 -3.79 10.42 -2.44
C GLY A 134 -2.41 11.04 -2.48
N ILE A 135 -1.53 10.58 -1.59
CA ILE A 135 -0.17 11.08 -1.39
C ILE A 135 0.81 9.91 -1.50
N LEU A 136 1.74 9.99 -2.45
CA LEU A 136 2.84 9.03 -2.65
C LEU A 136 4.18 9.73 -2.46
N GLY A 137 5.02 9.24 -1.54
CA GLY A 137 6.33 9.84 -1.28
C GLY A 137 6.27 11.34 -0.94
N GLY A 138 5.24 11.77 -0.21
CA GLY A 138 5.03 13.18 0.17
C GLY A 138 4.43 14.07 -0.93
N LYS A 139 4.16 13.53 -2.14
CA LYS A 139 3.58 14.26 -3.27
C LYS A 139 2.13 13.86 -3.49
N THR A 140 1.24 14.84 -3.67
CA THR A 140 -0.14 14.58 -4.11
C THR A 140 -0.13 14.00 -5.51
N ILE A 141 -0.74 12.81 -5.67
CA ILE A 141 -0.91 12.15 -6.97
C ILE A 141 -2.35 12.24 -7.48
N PHE A 142 -3.32 12.38 -6.57
CA PHE A 142 -4.69 12.74 -6.89
C PHE A 142 -5.35 13.48 -5.70
N ASN A 143 -6.33 14.32 -6.01
CA ASN A 143 -7.26 14.89 -5.01
C ASN A 143 -8.62 15.06 -5.71
N SER A 144 -9.59 14.23 -5.34
CA SER A 144 -10.87 14.12 -6.04
C SER A 144 -12.03 14.36 -5.07
N ALA A 145 -12.85 15.35 -5.37
CA ALA A 145 -14.07 15.61 -4.62
C ALA A 145 -15.15 14.56 -4.95
N LEU A 146 -15.83 14.09 -3.92
CA LEU A 146 -16.94 13.15 -3.95
C LEU A 146 -18.15 13.84 -3.30
N SER A 147 -18.73 14.78 -4.05
CA SER A 147 -19.74 15.73 -3.53
C SER A 147 -21.11 15.12 -3.29
N THR A 148 -21.40 13.97 -3.88
CA THR A 148 -22.72 13.35 -3.81
C THR A 148 -22.63 11.83 -3.64
N LYS A 149 -23.60 11.25 -2.97
CA LYS A 149 -23.79 9.81 -2.91
C LYS A 149 -23.85 9.21 -4.33
N GLY A 150 -23.16 8.08 -4.53
CA GLY A 150 -23.08 7.42 -5.83
C GLY A 150 -22.00 7.99 -6.77
N ARG A 151 -21.33 9.10 -6.43
CA ARG A 151 -20.22 9.62 -7.22
C ARG A 151 -19.10 8.57 -7.31
N VAL A 152 -18.60 8.33 -8.52
CA VAL A 152 -17.46 7.45 -8.81
C VAL A 152 -16.40 8.22 -9.58
N VAL A 153 -15.13 8.03 -9.24
CA VAL A 153 -13.96 8.63 -9.90
C VAL A 153 -12.93 7.54 -10.20
N ASP A 154 -12.51 7.43 -11.45
CA ASP A 154 -11.42 6.56 -11.86
C ASP A 154 -10.08 7.19 -11.48
N ILE A 155 -9.24 6.44 -10.77
CA ILE A 155 -7.89 6.84 -10.35
C ILE A 155 -6.79 5.92 -10.90
N SER A 156 -7.12 4.98 -11.78
CA SER A 156 -6.17 4.00 -12.34
C SER A 156 -4.90 4.64 -12.89
N ALA A 157 -5.07 5.73 -13.65
CA ALA A 157 -3.95 6.46 -14.26
C ALA A 157 -3.03 7.14 -13.22
N LYS A 158 -3.46 7.27 -11.97
CA LYS A 158 -2.72 7.89 -10.86
C LYS A 158 -1.91 6.89 -10.03
N LEU A 159 -2.19 5.59 -10.18
CA LEU A 159 -1.57 4.50 -9.43
C LEU A 159 -0.59 3.67 -10.29
N LYS A 160 0.07 4.30 -11.27
CA LYS A 160 1.02 3.62 -12.16
C LYS A 160 2.38 3.36 -11.53
N GLN A 161 2.73 4.07 -10.48
CA GLN A 161 4.01 3.94 -9.79
C GLN A 161 3.84 3.06 -8.54
N PRO A 162 4.67 2.02 -8.34
CA PRO A 162 4.68 1.24 -7.12
C PRO A 162 4.97 2.12 -5.89
N GLY A 163 4.36 1.75 -4.76
CA GLY A 163 4.58 2.41 -3.48
C GLY A 163 3.34 2.42 -2.59
N VAL A 164 3.48 3.01 -1.42
CA VAL A 164 2.39 3.15 -0.44
C VAL A 164 1.77 4.52 -0.58
N VAL A 165 0.52 4.56 -1.02
CA VAL A 165 -0.28 5.78 -1.16
C VAL A 165 -1.11 5.98 0.10
N LYS A 166 -0.80 7.02 0.87
CA LYS A 166 -1.66 7.49 1.95
C LYS A 166 -2.83 8.25 1.35
N THR A 167 -4.05 7.84 1.64
CA THR A 167 -5.28 8.49 1.17
C THR A 167 -5.99 9.14 2.35
N LEU A 168 -6.28 10.43 2.25
CA LEU A 168 -6.89 11.25 3.29
C LEU A 168 -8.19 11.89 2.78
N CYS A 169 -9.10 12.23 3.69
CA CYS A 169 -10.19 13.14 3.39
C CYS A 169 -9.89 14.50 4.02
N ASP A 170 -9.77 15.56 3.19
CA ASP A 170 -9.50 16.92 3.70
C ASP A 170 -10.71 17.52 4.41
N ALA A 171 -11.94 17.07 4.05
CA ALA A 171 -13.18 17.48 4.70
C ALA A 171 -13.37 16.83 6.08
N HIS A 172 -12.90 15.58 6.25
CA HIS A 172 -13.09 14.76 7.46
C HIS A 172 -11.75 14.24 7.95
N THR A 173 -11.14 14.94 8.90
CA THR A 173 -9.77 14.66 9.36
C THR A 173 -9.58 13.31 10.05
N HIS A 174 -10.64 12.62 10.44
CA HIS A 174 -10.58 11.25 10.97
C HIS A 174 -10.47 10.16 9.90
N MET A 175 -10.70 10.50 8.61
CA MET A 175 -10.68 9.50 7.53
C MET A 175 -9.30 9.37 6.91
N SER A 176 -8.78 8.17 6.94
CA SER A 176 -7.56 7.75 6.25
C SER A 176 -7.70 6.36 5.67
N ALA A 177 -6.92 6.06 4.63
CA ALA A 177 -6.76 4.73 4.06
C ALA A 177 -5.39 4.59 3.40
N TRP A 178 -5.01 3.36 3.10
CA TRP A 178 -3.75 3.03 2.47
C TRP A 178 -3.98 2.17 1.22
N ILE A 179 -3.34 2.57 0.12
CA ILE A 179 -3.34 1.82 -1.12
C ILE A 179 -1.89 1.43 -1.40
N VAL A 180 -1.59 0.14 -1.34
CA VAL A 180 -0.26 -0.38 -1.67
C VAL A 180 -0.23 -0.80 -3.13
N ALA A 181 0.42 0.00 -3.98
CA ALA A 181 0.65 -0.35 -5.38
C ALA A 181 1.95 -1.16 -5.49
N HIS A 182 1.88 -2.36 -6.07
CA HIS A 182 3.00 -3.26 -6.24
C HIS A 182 3.36 -3.43 -7.72
N ASP A 183 4.59 -3.80 -8.02
CA ASP A 183 5.09 -3.97 -9.39
C ASP A 183 4.63 -5.27 -10.07
N SER A 184 4.08 -6.20 -9.30
CA SER A 184 3.59 -7.49 -9.75
C SER A 184 2.27 -7.88 -9.05
N PRO A 185 1.51 -8.89 -9.54
CA PRO A 185 0.26 -9.33 -8.90
C PRO A 185 0.47 -10.32 -7.75
N TYR A 186 1.68 -10.38 -7.18
CA TYR A 186 2.02 -11.32 -6.10
C TYR A 186 2.03 -10.62 -4.75
N PHE A 187 0.85 -10.29 -4.29
CA PHE A 187 0.59 -9.67 -2.99
C PHE A 187 -0.69 -10.22 -2.37
N ALA A 188 -0.86 -10.00 -1.08
CA ALA A 188 -2.11 -10.24 -0.35
C ALA A 188 -2.27 -9.21 0.78
N VAL A 189 -3.51 -8.91 1.13
CA VAL A 189 -3.88 -8.18 2.35
C VAL A 189 -4.41 -9.19 3.35
N THR A 190 -3.96 -9.14 4.60
CA THR A 190 -4.43 -10.07 5.63
C THR A 190 -5.90 -9.87 5.96
N ASP A 191 -6.61 -10.98 6.15
CA ASP A 191 -8.01 -11.03 6.55
C ASP A 191 -8.23 -10.67 8.04
N ASP A 192 -9.48 -10.78 8.52
CA ASP A 192 -9.86 -10.52 9.91
C ASP A 192 -9.20 -11.47 10.93
N LYS A 193 -8.60 -12.56 10.48
CA LYS A 193 -7.84 -13.51 11.32
C LYS A 193 -6.33 -13.33 11.17
N GLY A 194 -5.89 -12.31 10.41
CA GLY A 194 -4.49 -12.07 10.11
C GLY A 194 -3.90 -13.05 9.10
N ASN A 195 -4.69 -13.87 8.42
CA ASN A 195 -4.20 -14.84 7.45
C ASN A 195 -4.07 -14.21 6.06
N PHE A 196 -3.13 -14.74 5.26
CA PHE A 196 -2.96 -14.36 3.87
C PHE A 196 -2.65 -15.58 2.99
N ARG A 197 -2.93 -15.43 1.68
CA ARG A 197 -2.60 -16.41 0.65
C ARG A 197 -2.23 -15.73 -0.66
N ILE A 198 -1.14 -16.18 -1.29
CA ILE A 198 -0.70 -15.75 -2.62
C ILE A 198 -0.51 -16.99 -3.47
N ASP A 199 -1.21 -17.05 -4.61
CA ASP A 199 -1.24 -18.23 -5.48
C ASP A 199 -0.52 -18.01 -6.80
N GLY A 200 -0.07 -19.11 -7.42
CA GLY A 200 0.49 -19.13 -8.77
C GLY A 200 1.84 -18.41 -8.87
N ILE A 201 2.64 -18.45 -7.81
CA ILE A 201 3.96 -17.81 -7.75
C ILE A 201 4.94 -18.65 -8.58
N PRO A 202 5.71 -18.07 -9.53
CA PRO A 202 6.75 -18.81 -10.23
C PRO A 202 7.72 -19.47 -9.23
N PRO A 203 8.19 -20.70 -9.47
CA PRO A 203 9.17 -21.33 -8.59
C PRO A 203 10.45 -20.50 -8.51
N GLY A 204 10.98 -20.30 -7.29
CA GLY A 204 12.18 -19.46 -7.11
C GLY A 204 12.44 -19.07 -5.67
N LYS A 205 13.51 -18.28 -5.49
CA LYS A 205 13.85 -17.65 -4.22
C LYS A 205 13.43 -16.19 -4.27
N TYR A 206 12.74 -15.72 -3.23
CA TYR A 206 12.17 -14.38 -3.17
C TYR A 206 12.42 -13.74 -1.82
N ARG A 207 12.42 -12.42 -1.81
CA ARG A 207 12.19 -11.63 -0.61
C ARG A 207 10.69 -11.39 -0.48
N VAL A 208 10.17 -11.62 0.72
CA VAL A 208 8.77 -11.37 1.05
C VAL A 208 8.74 -10.28 2.11
N THR A 209 8.15 -9.15 1.76
CA THR A 209 8.02 -8.01 2.67
C THR A 209 6.57 -7.90 3.16
N MET A 210 6.41 -7.88 4.47
CA MET A 210 5.15 -7.50 5.12
C MET A 210 5.23 -6.02 5.47
N TRP A 211 4.19 -5.26 5.08
CA TRP A 211 3.97 -3.86 5.43
C TRP A 211 2.72 -3.70 6.28
N HIS A 212 2.77 -2.79 7.25
CA HIS A 212 1.62 -2.35 8.05
C HIS A 212 1.78 -0.86 8.36
N GLU A 213 0.69 -0.07 8.39
CA GLU A 213 0.73 1.38 8.61
C GLU A 213 1.31 1.80 9.97
N GLY A 214 1.39 0.86 10.92
CA GLY A 214 1.82 1.13 12.29
C GLY A 214 0.69 1.59 13.20
N PHE A 215 1.00 1.62 14.48
CA PHE A 215 0.04 1.93 15.54
C PHE A 215 0.70 2.65 16.74
N ALA A 216 2.03 2.75 16.76
CA ALA A 216 2.76 3.54 17.75
C ALA A 216 2.70 5.02 17.34
N PRO A 217 2.05 5.91 18.12
CA PRO A 217 1.89 7.30 17.73
C PRO A 217 3.23 8.04 17.80
N LYS A 218 3.59 8.74 16.71
CA LYS A 218 4.72 9.66 16.63
C LYS A 218 4.32 11.13 16.85
N GLY A 219 3.03 11.38 17.03
CA GLY A 219 2.46 12.70 17.18
C GLY A 219 1.21 12.89 16.34
N VAL A 220 0.92 14.12 16.00
CA VAL A 220 -0.19 14.51 15.11
C VAL A 220 0.34 15.38 13.97
N ASP A 221 -0.30 15.29 12.81
CA ASP A 221 -0.01 16.20 11.69
C ASP A 221 -0.65 17.57 11.91
N LYS A 222 -0.46 18.50 10.94
CA LYS A 222 -1.01 19.86 10.97
C LYS A 222 -2.54 19.94 11.08
N ASP A 223 -3.23 18.86 10.70
CA ASP A 223 -4.68 18.74 10.72
C ASP A 223 -5.19 17.98 11.95
N GLY A 224 -4.28 17.62 12.88
CA GLY A 224 -4.58 16.89 14.11
C GLY A 224 -4.82 15.40 13.92
N ARG A 225 -4.39 14.81 12.77
CA ARG A 225 -4.46 13.36 12.54
C ARG A 225 -3.31 12.66 13.24
N PRO A 226 -3.52 11.50 13.86
CA PRO A 226 -2.41 10.71 14.39
C PRO A 226 -1.45 10.30 13.27
N VAL A 227 -0.17 10.37 13.57
CA VAL A 227 0.90 9.90 12.69
C VAL A 227 1.54 8.69 13.32
N TYR A 228 1.59 7.59 12.57
CA TYR A 228 2.21 6.34 12.98
C TYR A 228 3.45 6.05 12.14
N GLU A 229 4.36 5.25 12.68
CA GLU A 229 5.49 4.70 11.92
C GLU A 229 5.08 3.37 11.30
N ASP A 230 5.23 3.25 9.97
CA ASP A 230 4.93 2.00 9.30
C ASP A 230 5.94 0.89 9.68
N TRP A 231 5.44 -0.34 9.69
CA TRP A 231 6.24 -1.54 9.90
C TRP A 231 6.61 -2.16 8.55
N ARG A 232 7.87 -2.57 8.43
CA ARG A 232 8.36 -3.34 7.29
C ARG A 232 9.22 -4.47 7.81
N LEU A 233 8.77 -5.71 7.60
CA LEU A 233 9.51 -6.91 7.95
C LEU A 233 9.75 -7.72 6.70
N THR A 234 11.01 -8.04 6.41
CA THR A 234 11.39 -8.79 5.21
C THR A 234 11.99 -10.14 5.61
N LYS A 235 11.55 -11.20 4.93
CA LYS A 235 12.06 -12.57 5.07
C LYS A 235 12.35 -13.15 3.68
N GLU A 236 13.28 -14.08 3.62
CA GLU A 236 13.54 -14.88 2.41
C GLU A 236 12.64 -16.11 2.38
N LEU A 237 12.23 -16.48 1.18
CA LEU A 237 11.37 -17.63 0.92
C LEU A 237 11.80 -18.35 -0.35
N THR A 238 11.74 -19.67 -0.31
CA THR A 238 11.83 -20.50 -1.52
C THR A 238 10.45 -21.05 -1.82
N VAL A 239 9.93 -20.75 -3.02
CA VAL A 239 8.66 -21.29 -3.52
C VAL A 239 8.99 -22.52 -4.38
N PRO A 240 8.57 -23.72 -3.98
CA PRO A 240 8.80 -24.94 -4.75
C PRO A 240 7.89 -25.02 -5.97
N ARG A 241 8.33 -25.76 -6.99
CA ARG A 241 7.56 -26.04 -8.20
C ARG A 241 6.24 -26.76 -7.85
N GLY A 242 5.10 -26.16 -8.17
CA GLY A 242 3.76 -26.74 -7.92
C GLY A 242 3.44 -26.97 -6.44
N GLY A 243 4.29 -26.52 -5.53
CA GLY A 243 4.16 -26.80 -4.10
C GLY A 243 3.69 -25.60 -3.27
N SER A 244 3.64 -25.80 -1.97
CA SER A 244 3.24 -24.75 -1.01
C SER A 244 4.41 -24.38 -0.11
N ALA A 245 4.52 -23.10 0.20
CA ALA A 245 5.40 -22.55 1.21
C ALA A 245 4.57 -21.85 2.30
N ALA A 246 5.11 -21.77 3.51
CA ALA A 246 4.49 -21.07 4.63
C ALA A 246 5.45 -20.02 5.20
N LEU A 247 4.91 -18.86 5.60
CA LEU A 247 5.69 -17.78 6.18
C LEU A 247 4.81 -16.92 7.10
N ASP A 248 5.18 -16.84 8.37
CA ASP A 248 4.47 -16.00 9.34
C ASP A 248 5.29 -14.76 9.70
N PHE A 249 4.58 -13.69 10.07
CA PHE A 249 5.16 -12.45 10.59
C PHE A 249 4.59 -12.12 11.96
N GLU A 250 5.39 -11.42 12.77
CA GLU A 250 5.02 -10.99 14.10
C GLU A 250 5.29 -9.50 14.27
N LEU A 251 4.26 -8.74 14.64
CA LEU A 251 4.34 -7.34 15.08
C LEU A 251 4.43 -7.27 16.62
N LYS A 252 5.18 -6.30 17.13
CA LYS A 252 5.39 -6.12 18.59
C LYS A 252 5.05 -4.71 19.03
#